data_aa2b718be268c23356947a05391b9c4e
#
_entry.id   aa2b718be268c23356947a05391b9c4e
#
_cell.length_a   1.000
_cell.length_b   1.000
_cell.length_c   1.000
_cell.angle_alpha   90.00
_cell.angle_beta   90.00
_cell.angle_gamma   90.00
#
_symmetry.space_group_name_H-M   'P 1'
#
loop_
_entity.id
_entity.type
_entity.pdbx_description
1 polymer ?
#
loop_
_entity_poly.entity_id
_entity_poly.type
_entity_poly.pdbx_seq_one_letter_code
_entity_poly.pdbx_strand_id
1 'polypeptide(L)' 'MSNKLEITLKRSVIGRSEGQKATVQTLGLKKIHQSVVREDTPVVRGMINKVSHLVEVKEV' A
#
# COMPACT_ATOMS: atom_id res chain seq x y z
N MET A 1 -6.99 -1.25 21.30
CA MET A 1 -5.89 -0.46 20.71
C MET A 1 -5.89 -0.64 19.21
N SER A 2 -5.76 0.43 18.50
CA SER A 2 -5.66 0.33 17.04
C SER A 2 -4.21 0.06 16.67
N ASN A 3 -4.00 -0.97 15.89
CA ASN A 3 -2.71 -1.22 15.28
C ASN A 3 -2.61 -0.41 13.99
N LYS A 4 -1.42 0.01 13.66
CA LYS A 4 -1.16 0.75 12.44
C LYS A 4 -0.16 0.01 11.59
N LEU A 5 -0.25 0.20 10.28
CA LEU A 5 0.63 -0.41 9.32
C LEU A 5 1.36 0.67 8.56
N GLU A 6 2.67 0.56 8.48
CA GLU A 6 3.48 1.40 7.61
C GLU A 6 3.65 0.69 6.28
N ILE A 7 3.21 1.34 5.22
CA ILE A 7 3.22 0.77 3.88
C ILE A 7 4.21 1.56 3.04
N THR A 8 5.20 0.88 2.49
CA THR A 8 6.23 1.51 1.67
C THR A 8 6.15 0.95 0.26
N LEU A 9 6.09 1.84 -0.73
CA LEU A 9 6.07 1.42 -2.12
C LEU A 9 7.47 1.01 -2.55
N LYS A 10 7.66 -0.27 -2.86
CA LYS A 10 8.97 -0.82 -3.22
C LYS A 10 9.19 -0.89 -4.72
N ARG A 11 8.12 -0.99 -5.50
CA ARG A 11 8.23 -1.11 -6.95
C ARG A 11 7.36 -0.06 -7.62
N SER A 12 7.82 0.39 -8.79
CA SER A 12 7.07 1.35 -9.59
C SER A 12 5.75 0.75 -10.05
N VAL A 13 4.72 1.59 -10.11
CA VAL A 13 3.42 1.21 -10.66
C VAL A 13 3.37 1.37 -12.18
N ILE A 14 4.42 1.92 -12.79
CA ILE A 14 4.49 2.08 -14.24
C ILE A 14 4.47 0.69 -14.87
N GLY A 15 3.57 0.50 -15.82
CA GLY A 15 3.40 -0.80 -16.49
C GLY A 15 2.51 -1.78 -15.74
N ARG A 16 2.00 -1.41 -14.57
CA ARG A 16 1.05 -2.26 -13.84
C ARG A 16 -0.38 -1.96 -14.30
N SER A 17 -1.30 -2.87 -13.95
CA SER A 17 -2.70 -2.68 -14.30
C SER A 17 -3.27 -1.43 -13.63
N GLU A 18 -4.30 -0.85 -14.24
CA GLU A 18 -4.93 0.34 -13.67
C GLU A 18 -5.54 0.06 -12.30
N GLY A 19 -6.06 -1.15 -12.07
CA GLY A 19 -6.57 -1.53 -10.76
C GLY A 19 -5.50 -1.49 -9.69
N GLN A 20 -4.30 -1.95 -10.00
CA GLN A 20 -3.18 -1.88 -9.07
C GLN A 20 -2.74 -0.44 -8.82
N LYS A 21 -2.66 0.36 -9.87
CA LYS A 21 -2.33 1.78 -9.71
C LYS A 21 -3.36 2.50 -8.84
N ALA A 22 -4.63 2.26 -9.09
CA ALA A 22 -5.70 2.87 -8.31
C ALA A 22 -5.61 2.47 -6.84
N THR A 23 -5.33 1.20 -6.56
CA THR A 23 -5.21 0.71 -5.19
C THR A 23 -4.03 1.39 -4.48
N VAL A 24 -2.90 1.50 -5.15
CA VAL A 24 -1.72 2.17 -4.59
C VAL A 24 -2.01 3.63 -4.31
N GLN A 25 -2.71 4.32 -5.21
CA GLN A 25 -3.08 5.71 -5.01
C GLN A 25 -4.08 5.87 -3.85
N THR A 26 -5.01 4.94 -3.72
CA THR A 26 -5.97 4.96 -2.61
C THR A 26 -5.26 4.79 -1.27
N LEU A 27 -4.18 4.01 -1.24
CA LEU A 27 -3.35 3.89 -0.05
C LEU A 27 -2.57 5.16 0.27
N GLY A 28 -2.45 6.07 -0.69
CA GLY A 28 -1.73 7.32 -0.52
C GLY A 28 -0.31 7.29 -1.06
N LEU A 29 0.07 6.22 -1.74
CA LEU A 29 1.41 6.08 -2.31
C LEU A 29 1.42 6.60 -3.73
N LYS A 30 2.30 7.55 -4.00
CA LYS A 30 2.40 8.18 -5.33
C LYS A 30 3.75 7.95 -5.97
N LYS A 31 4.79 7.77 -5.17
CA LYS A 31 6.16 7.62 -5.67
C LYS A 31 6.79 6.36 -5.09
N ILE A 32 7.73 5.80 -5.84
CA ILE A 32 8.50 4.67 -5.34
C ILE A 32 9.26 5.08 -4.07
N HIS A 33 9.36 4.16 -3.13
CA HIS A 33 9.99 4.35 -1.82
C HIS A 33 9.23 5.31 -0.90
N GLN A 34 8.04 5.77 -1.28
CA GLN A 34 7.19 6.55 -0.39
C GLN A 34 6.56 5.63 0.66
N SER A 35 6.44 6.13 1.89
CA SER A 35 5.81 5.40 2.98
C SER A 35 4.60 6.15 3.49
N VAL A 36 3.57 5.41 3.89
CA VAL A 36 2.40 5.97 4.56
C VAL A 36 2.01 5.07 5.72
N VAL A 37 1.39 5.65 6.73
CA VAL A 37 0.85 4.89 7.87
C VAL A 37 -0.66 4.87 7.76
N ARG A 38 -1.23 3.66 7.84
CA ARG A 38 -2.67 3.44 7.78
C ARG A 38 -3.10 2.58 8.94
N GLU A 39 -4.37 2.72 9.35
CA GLU A 39 -4.92 1.85 10.37
C GLU A 39 -5.03 0.42 9.85
N ASP A 40 -4.82 -0.53 10.75
CA ASP A 40 -4.95 -1.95 10.41
C ASP A 40 -6.43 -2.32 10.41
N THR A 41 -7.07 -2.18 9.27
CA THR A 41 -8.47 -2.52 9.07
C THR A 41 -8.60 -3.54 7.96
N PRO A 42 -9.71 -4.31 7.92
CA PRO A 42 -9.92 -5.26 6.82
C PRO A 42 -9.91 -4.61 5.44
N VAL A 43 -10.37 -3.36 5.33
CA VAL A 43 -10.37 -2.64 4.06
C VAL A 43 -8.94 -2.37 3.61
N VAL A 44 -8.09 -1.85 4.51
CA VAL A 44 -6.70 -1.57 4.21
C VAL A 44 -5.95 -2.86 3.89
N ARG A 45 -6.17 -3.91 4.66
CA ARG A 45 -5.53 -5.21 4.40
C ARG A 45 -5.92 -5.78 3.05
N GLY A 46 -7.17 -5.61 2.64
CA GLY A 46 -7.63 -6.04 1.32
C GLY A 46 -6.92 -5.30 0.21
N MET A 47 -6.74 -4.00 0.36
CA MET A 47 -6.00 -3.18 -0.61
C MET A 47 -4.53 -3.59 -0.68
N ILE A 48 -3.91 -3.81 0.47
CA ILE A 48 -2.51 -4.25 0.54
C ILE A 48 -2.35 -5.59 -0.16
N ASN A 49 -3.28 -6.53 0.05
CA ASN A 49 -3.21 -7.84 -0.57
C ASN A 49 -3.18 -7.77 -2.10
N LYS A 50 -3.91 -6.82 -2.67
CA LYS A 50 -3.95 -6.66 -4.13
C LYS A 50 -2.62 -6.23 -4.71
N VAL A 51 -1.82 -5.51 -3.93
CA VAL A 51 -0.55 -4.94 -4.39
C VAL A 51 0.62 -5.37 -3.51
N SER A 52 0.48 -6.48 -2.80
CA SER A 52 1.51 -6.94 -1.86
C SER A 52 2.87 -7.14 -2.51
N HIS A 53 2.89 -7.48 -3.80
CA HIS A 53 4.15 -7.64 -4.55
C HIS A 53 4.81 -6.29 -4.90
N LEU A 54 4.12 -5.18 -4.66
CA LEU A 54 4.63 -3.84 -4.96
C LEU A 54 5.02 -3.07 -3.70
N VAL A 55 4.55 -3.49 -2.55
CA VAL A 55 4.72 -2.74 -1.31
C VAL A 55 5.30 -3.62 -0.21
N GLU A 56 5.89 -2.97 0.78
CA GLU A 56 6.32 -3.60 2.00
C GLU A 56 5.50 -3.05 3.16
N VAL A 57 5.06 -3.91 4.05
CA VAL A 57 4.20 -3.52 5.17
C VAL A 57 4.90 -3.88 6.47
N LYS A 58 4.89 -2.94 7.40
CA LYS A 58 5.39 -3.14 8.76
C LYS A 58 4.33 -2.72 9.76
N GLU A 59 4.21 -3.46 10.83
CA GLU A 59 3.38 -3.03 11.95
C GLU A 59 4.13 -1.98 12.78
N VAL A 60 3.45 -0.92 13.10
CA VAL A 60 4.02 0.16 13.91
C VAL A 60 3.12 0.49 15.10
#